data_befa8326c5769503c35bd0aaf40a76c6
#
_entry.id   befa8326c5769503c35bd0aaf40a76c6
#
_cell.length_a   1.000
_cell.length_b   1.000
_cell.length_c   1.000
_cell.angle_alpha   90.00
_cell.angle_beta   90.00
_cell.angle_gamma   90.00
#
_symmetry.space_group_name_H-M   'P 1'
#
loop_
_entity.id
_entity.type
_entity.pdbx_description
1 polymer ?
#
loop_
_entity_poly.entity_id
_entity_poly.type
_entity_poly.pdbx_seq_one_letter_code
_entity_poly.pdbx_strand_id
1 'polypeptide(L)'
;MKLQQLRYIYEIVQHDLNVSATAESLYTSQPGISKQIRLLESELGLEIFERNGKHLVAISPAGKEIIAIAAKVLGDVENIRRVAQEATDPKRGSLSIATTHTQARYVLPPVIRKFMQAYPAVSLHMNQGTPMQISELAAQRRVDFAIATEALELFDDLVMLPVFRWNRSIIVPEGHPLLDRPLTLEAIASQPIVTYVFGFTGRSQLDEAFAGQGLKPHVVFTAVDADVIKTYVRLGVGIGIIASLAFDPAEDRGLRAIDASHLFSDSVTKIGFRRGTMLRSY
;
A
#
# COMPACT_ATOMS: atom_id res chain seq x y z
N MET A 1 -4.45 6.35 -34.40
CA MET A 1 -4.10 6.08 -33.00
C MET A 1 -3.99 4.57 -32.77
N LYS A 2 -2.95 4.11 -32.04
CA LYS A 2 -2.67 2.69 -31.76
C LYS A 2 -2.56 2.46 -30.25
N LEU A 3 -2.97 1.29 -29.76
CA LEU A 3 -2.82 0.93 -28.33
C LEU A 3 -1.36 1.05 -27.83
N GLN A 4 -0.39 0.75 -28.69
CA GLN A 4 1.01 0.89 -28.35
C GLN A 4 1.41 2.35 -28.06
N GLN A 5 0.83 3.31 -28.79
CA GLN A 5 1.08 4.74 -28.56
C GLN A 5 0.48 5.18 -27.23
N LEU A 6 -0.74 4.71 -26.89
CA LEU A 6 -1.34 4.95 -25.57
C LEU A 6 -0.49 4.37 -24.43
N ARG A 7 0.05 3.17 -24.63
CA ARG A 7 0.97 2.56 -23.66
C ARG A 7 2.22 3.41 -23.47
N TYR A 8 2.82 3.92 -24.54
CA TYR A 8 4.03 4.73 -24.43
C TYR A 8 3.80 6.02 -23.64
N ILE A 9 2.73 6.77 -23.91
CA ILE A 9 2.43 7.99 -23.15
C ILE A 9 2.11 7.70 -21.68
N TYR A 10 1.46 6.59 -21.39
CA TYR A 10 1.17 6.17 -20.02
C TYR A 10 2.46 5.77 -19.27
N GLU A 11 3.28 4.91 -19.84
CA GLU A 11 4.52 4.41 -19.22
C GLU A 11 5.56 5.53 -19.01
N ILE A 12 5.64 6.53 -19.89
CA ILE A 12 6.51 7.70 -19.68
C ILE A 12 6.18 8.44 -18.39
N VAL A 13 4.90 8.56 -18.07
CA VAL A 13 4.49 9.19 -16.81
C VAL A 13 4.86 8.33 -15.60
N GLN A 14 4.77 7.00 -15.73
CA GLN A 14 5.19 6.07 -14.67
C GLN A 14 6.71 6.07 -14.42
N HIS A 15 7.49 6.58 -15.38
CA HIS A 15 8.93 6.72 -15.31
C HIS A 15 9.39 8.19 -15.23
N ASP A 16 8.59 9.07 -14.61
CA ASP A 16 8.92 10.47 -14.35
C ASP A 16 9.40 11.23 -15.60
N LEU A 17 8.71 11.03 -16.73
CA LEU A 17 9.01 11.61 -18.04
C LEU A 17 10.36 11.15 -18.64
N ASN A 18 10.97 10.10 -18.10
CA ASN A 18 12.22 9.54 -18.59
C ASN A 18 11.99 8.53 -19.73
N VAL A 19 12.12 9.00 -20.95
CA VAL A 19 11.89 8.18 -22.16
C VAL A 19 12.90 7.02 -22.28
N SER A 20 14.13 7.18 -21.78
CA SER A 20 15.15 6.11 -21.83
C SER A 20 14.81 4.99 -20.85
N ALA A 21 14.46 5.31 -19.59
CA ALA A 21 14.01 4.33 -18.62
C ALA A 21 12.73 3.61 -19.10
N THR A 22 11.80 4.35 -19.74
CA THR A 22 10.60 3.77 -20.37
C THR A 22 10.96 2.79 -21.48
N ALA A 23 11.95 3.13 -22.31
CA ALA A 23 12.37 2.26 -23.40
C ALA A 23 13.01 0.96 -22.89
N GLU A 24 13.79 1.02 -21.84
CA GLU A 24 14.36 -0.15 -21.17
C GLU A 24 13.25 -1.04 -20.58
N SER A 25 12.30 -0.45 -19.84
CA SER A 25 11.21 -1.20 -19.22
C SER A 25 10.29 -1.89 -20.23
N LEU A 26 10.14 -1.30 -21.44
CA LEU A 26 9.32 -1.84 -22.52
C LEU A 26 10.11 -2.65 -23.56
N TYR A 27 11.39 -2.93 -23.31
CA TYR A 27 12.27 -3.66 -24.21
C TYR A 27 12.27 -3.12 -25.63
N THR A 28 12.32 -1.78 -25.77
CA THR A 28 12.28 -1.07 -27.06
C THR A 28 13.33 0.04 -27.11
N SER A 29 13.40 0.79 -28.23
CA SER A 29 14.36 1.87 -28.40
C SER A 29 13.76 3.24 -28.05
N GLN A 30 14.54 4.09 -27.39
CA GLN A 30 14.15 5.48 -27.08
C GLN A 30 13.74 6.29 -28.35
N PRO A 31 14.46 6.21 -29.50
CA PRO A 31 14.02 6.87 -30.73
C PRO A 31 12.68 6.34 -31.25
N GLY A 32 12.40 5.04 -31.05
CA GLY A 32 11.15 4.42 -31.42
C GLY A 32 9.97 5.00 -30.63
N ILE A 33 10.10 5.08 -29.31
CA ILE A 33 9.07 5.71 -28.44
C ILE A 33 8.86 7.17 -28.85
N SER A 34 9.93 7.96 -28.93
CA SER A 34 9.85 9.39 -29.28
C SER A 34 9.17 9.63 -30.63
N LYS A 35 9.42 8.78 -31.62
CA LYS A 35 8.75 8.83 -32.93
C LYS A 35 7.25 8.55 -32.81
N GLN A 36 6.87 7.52 -32.04
CA GLN A 36 5.46 7.14 -31.87
C GLN A 36 4.65 8.20 -31.13
N ILE A 37 5.25 8.85 -30.14
CA ILE A 37 4.59 9.97 -29.42
C ILE A 37 4.35 11.14 -30.38
N ARG A 38 5.37 11.56 -31.15
CA ARG A 38 5.21 12.64 -32.14
C ARG A 38 4.13 12.33 -33.18
N LEU A 39 4.04 11.07 -33.61
CA LEU A 39 2.98 10.64 -34.54
C LEU A 39 1.60 10.74 -33.90
N LEU A 40 1.47 10.37 -32.62
CA LEU A 40 0.21 10.50 -31.88
C LEU A 40 -0.16 11.98 -31.70
N GLU A 41 0.76 12.83 -31.25
CA GLU A 41 0.56 14.26 -31.08
C GLU A 41 0.19 14.95 -32.41
N SER A 42 0.85 14.58 -33.51
CA SER A 42 0.53 15.07 -34.84
C SER A 42 -0.88 14.64 -35.30
N GLU A 43 -1.29 13.40 -35.00
CA GLU A 43 -2.65 12.91 -35.31
C GLU A 43 -3.73 13.63 -34.49
N LEU A 44 -3.43 13.94 -33.22
CA LEU A 44 -4.36 14.64 -32.32
C LEU A 44 -4.35 16.16 -32.52
N GLY A 45 -3.35 16.70 -33.21
CA GLY A 45 -3.19 18.14 -33.44
C GLY A 45 -2.78 18.93 -32.19
N LEU A 46 -2.19 18.29 -31.19
CA LEU A 46 -1.78 18.94 -29.94
C LEU A 46 -0.54 18.24 -29.34
N GLU A 47 0.15 18.92 -28.44
CA GLU A 47 1.24 18.37 -27.67
C GLU A 47 0.73 17.76 -26.36
N ILE A 48 1.09 16.50 -26.10
CA ILE A 48 0.80 15.77 -24.85
C ILE A 48 1.84 16.14 -23.79
N PHE A 49 3.10 16.29 -24.22
CA PHE A 49 4.23 16.64 -23.35
C PHE A 49 4.86 17.96 -23.77
N GLU A 50 5.16 18.78 -22.80
CA GLU A 50 6.02 19.96 -23.00
C GLU A 50 7.47 19.53 -23.10
N ARG A 51 8.24 20.20 -23.98
CA ARG A 51 9.63 19.84 -24.26
C ARG A 51 10.60 21.00 -24.04
N ASN A 52 11.76 20.67 -23.53
CA ASN A 52 12.94 21.55 -23.62
C ASN A 52 14.02 20.82 -24.45
N GLY A 53 14.14 21.20 -25.72
CA GLY A 53 14.96 20.52 -26.70
C GLY A 53 14.52 19.08 -26.95
N LYS A 54 15.32 18.10 -26.53
CA LYS A 54 15.02 16.67 -26.67
C LYS A 54 14.36 16.04 -25.45
N HIS A 55 14.27 16.76 -24.33
CA HIS A 55 13.78 16.26 -23.06
C HIS A 55 12.31 16.64 -22.84
N LEU A 56 11.54 15.72 -22.29
CA LEU A 56 10.21 15.98 -21.77
C LEU A 56 10.35 16.63 -20.41
N VAL A 57 9.66 17.75 -20.18
CA VAL A 57 9.80 18.54 -18.94
C VAL A 57 8.50 18.61 -18.14
N ALA A 58 7.37 18.52 -18.80
CA ALA A 58 6.04 18.53 -18.15
C ALA A 58 5.00 17.82 -19.00
N ILE A 59 3.84 17.57 -18.42
CA ILE A 59 2.65 17.08 -19.11
C ILE A 59 1.76 18.30 -19.37
N SER A 60 1.34 18.52 -20.62
CA SER A 60 0.45 19.62 -20.95
C SER A 60 -0.94 19.43 -20.27
N PRO A 61 -1.75 20.49 -20.11
CA PRO A 61 -3.09 20.36 -19.54
C PRO A 61 -3.96 19.34 -20.32
N ALA A 62 -3.98 19.40 -21.63
CA ALA A 62 -4.69 18.42 -22.49
C ALA A 62 -4.03 17.03 -22.40
N GLY A 63 -2.69 16.96 -22.25
CA GLY A 63 -1.95 15.72 -22.07
C GLY A 63 -2.39 14.96 -20.82
N LYS A 64 -2.66 15.65 -19.71
CA LYS A 64 -3.15 15.03 -18.47
C LYS A 64 -4.47 14.30 -18.69
N GLU A 65 -5.41 14.93 -19.38
CA GLU A 65 -6.72 14.33 -19.71
C GLU A 65 -6.56 13.13 -20.66
N ILE A 66 -5.73 13.27 -21.70
CA ILE A 66 -5.47 12.19 -22.66
C ILE A 66 -4.83 10.99 -21.98
N ILE A 67 -3.84 11.21 -21.11
CA ILE A 67 -3.15 10.13 -20.36
C ILE A 67 -4.12 9.44 -19.41
N ALA A 68 -5.02 10.16 -18.74
CA ALA A 68 -6.06 9.57 -17.89
C ALA A 68 -7.01 8.68 -18.70
N ILE A 69 -7.43 9.12 -19.89
CA ILE A 69 -8.25 8.31 -20.83
C ILE A 69 -7.45 7.10 -21.33
N ALA A 70 -6.17 7.29 -21.71
CA ALA A 70 -5.31 6.20 -22.15
C ALA A 70 -5.15 5.11 -21.08
N ALA A 71 -4.97 5.50 -19.81
CA ALA A 71 -4.93 4.58 -18.69
C ALA A 71 -6.21 3.74 -18.57
N LYS A 72 -7.39 4.35 -18.80
CA LYS A 72 -8.67 3.65 -18.79
C LYS A 72 -8.76 2.64 -19.94
N VAL A 73 -8.44 3.07 -21.17
CA VAL A 73 -8.45 2.19 -22.36
C VAL A 73 -7.52 0.99 -22.18
N LEU A 74 -6.30 1.22 -21.67
CA LEU A 74 -5.35 0.14 -21.41
C LEU A 74 -5.88 -0.83 -20.32
N GLY A 75 -6.55 -0.31 -19.31
CA GLY A 75 -7.23 -1.11 -18.30
C GLY A 75 -8.37 -1.96 -18.85
N ASP A 76 -9.16 -1.42 -19.79
CA ASP A 76 -10.24 -2.17 -20.44
C ASP A 76 -9.69 -3.28 -21.36
N VAL A 77 -8.56 -3.04 -22.04
CA VAL A 77 -7.85 -4.08 -22.78
C VAL A 77 -7.40 -5.22 -21.86
N GLU A 78 -6.90 -4.90 -20.66
CA GLU A 78 -6.52 -5.91 -19.68
C GLU A 78 -7.75 -6.66 -19.13
N ASN A 79 -8.87 -5.98 -18.90
CA ASN A 79 -10.13 -6.63 -18.54
C ASN A 79 -10.60 -7.62 -19.61
N ILE A 80 -10.48 -7.27 -20.91
CA ILE A 80 -10.79 -8.20 -22.00
C ILE A 80 -9.94 -9.49 -21.91
N ARG A 81 -8.65 -9.36 -21.64
CA ARG A 81 -7.76 -10.52 -21.46
C ARG A 81 -8.17 -11.36 -20.25
N ARG A 82 -8.54 -10.71 -19.14
CA ARG A 82 -9.02 -11.39 -17.93
C ARG A 82 -10.31 -12.17 -18.19
N VAL A 83 -11.28 -11.56 -18.90
CA VAL A 83 -12.52 -12.24 -19.29
C VAL A 83 -12.22 -13.48 -20.15
N ALA A 84 -11.39 -13.35 -21.18
CA ALA A 84 -11.02 -14.46 -22.04
C ALA A 84 -10.34 -15.61 -21.26
N GLN A 85 -9.46 -15.26 -20.34
CA GLN A 85 -8.75 -16.22 -19.50
C GLN A 85 -9.69 -16.91 -18.51
N GLU A 86 -10.62 -16.16 -17.88
CA GLU A 86 -11.66 -16.69 -16.99
C GLU A 86 -12.57 -17.67 -17.71
N ALA A 87 -12.97 -17.36 -18.94
CA ALA A 87 -13.81 -18.23 -19.76
C ALA A 87 -13.10 -19.54 -20.17
N THR A 88 -11.77 -19.52 -20.27
CA THR A 88 -10.97 -20.68 -20.66
C THR A 88 -10.63 -21.56 -19.47
N ASP A 89 -10.18 -20.98 -18.37
CA ASP A 89 -9.80 -21.67 -17.13
C ASP A 89 -9.94 -20.74 -15.91
N PRO A 90 -11.09 -20.78 -15.21
CA PRO A 90 -11.36 -19.90 -14.07
C PRO A 90 -10.48 -20.20 -12.85
N LYS A 91 -9.80 -21.36 -12.83
CA LYS A 91 -8.94 -21.76 -11.69
C LYS A 91 -7.45 -21.52 -11.95
N ARG A 92 -7.08 -20.98 -13.10
CA ARG A 92 -5.70 -20.69 -13.46
C ARG A 92 -5.47 -19.22 -13.74
N GLY A 93 -4.35 -18.67 -13.26
CA GLY A 93 -4.00 -17.29 -13.50
C GLY A 93 -2.98 -16.75 -12.52
N SER A 94 -3.07 -15.47 -12.25
CA SER A 94 -2.23 -14.80 -11.26
C SER A 94 -3.05 -13.82 -10.45
N LEU A 95 -2.77 -13.73 -9.16
CA LEU A 95 -3.31 -12.75 -8.23
C LEU A 95 -2.15 -11.93 -7.67
N SER A 96 -2.20 -10.63 -7.88
CA SER A 96 -1.20 -9.70 -7.35
C SER A 96 -1.83 -8.82 -6.29
N ILE A 97 -1.28 -8.86 -5.08
CA ILE A 97 -1.73 -8.05 -3.95
C ILE A 97 -0.62 -7.14 -3.48
N ALA A 98 -0.99 -5.97 -2.96
CA ALA A 98 -0.07 -5.09 -2.26
C ALA A 98 -0.55 -4.89 -0.82
N THR A 99 0.39 -4.91 0.14
CA THR A 99 0.02 -4.80 1.55
C THR A 99 1.16 -4.26 2.40
N THR A 100 0.83 -3.80 3.62
CA THR A 100 1.85 -3.42 4.60
C THR A 100 2.44 -4.65 5.27
N HIS A 101 3.61 -4.50 5.90
CA HIS A 101 4.30 -5.58 6.60
C HIS A 101 3.40 -6.25 7.66
N THR A 102 2.70 -5.47 8.47
CA THR A 102 1.81 -5.97 9.52
C THR A 102 0.75 -6.94 8.98
N GLN A 103 0.12 -6.61 7.86
CA GLN A 103 -0.89 -7.49 7.25
C GLN A 103 -0.25 -8.74 6.66
N ALA A 104 0.88 -8.58 5.95
CA ALA A 104 1.60 -9.68 5.33
C ALA A 104 2.08 -10.72 6.36
N ARG A 105 2.56 -10.25 7.51
CA ARG A 105 3.17 -11.08 8.56
C ARG A 105 2.14 -11.74 9.48
N TYR A 106 1.10 -11.00 9.90
CA TYR A 106 0.25 -11.43 11.01
C TYR A 106 -1.17 -11.81 10.60
N VAL A 107 -1.69 -11.29 9.48
CA VAL A 107 -3.08 -11.49 9.08
C VAL A 107 -3.21 -12.44 7.90
N LEU A 108 -2.41 -12.24 6.86
CA LEU A 108 -2.57 -12.94 5.58
C LEU A 108 -2.11 -14.41 5.57
N PRO A 109 -1.15 -14.90 6.38
CA PRO A 109 -0.65 -16.26 6.25
C PRO A 109 -1.74 -17.34 6.26
N PRO A 110 -2.70 -17.38 7.21
CA PRO A 110 -3.76 -18.37 7.20
C PRO A 110 -4.72 -18.22 6.01
N VAL A 111 -4.95 -17.00 5.53
CA VAL A 111 -5.80 -16.70 4.38
C VAL A 111 -5.13 -17.19 3.10
N ILE A 112 -3.85 -16.85 2.90
CA ILE A 112 -3.06 -17.29 1.74
C ILE A 112 -2.96 -18.81 1.68
N ARG A 113 -2.73 -19.47 2.81
CA ARG A 113 -2.70 -20.94 2.85
C ARG A 113 -4.00 -21.56 2.35
N LYS A 114 -5.15 -21.04 2.78
CA LYS A 114 -6.47 -21.50 2.32
C LYS A 114 -6.67 -21.20 0.84
N PHE A 115 -6.27 -20.02 0.39
CA PHE A 115 -6.35 -19.63 -1.01
C PHE A 115 -5.53 -20.56 -1.91
N MET A 116 -4.27 -20.81 -1.58
CA MET A 116 -3.39 -21.71 -2.37
C MET A 116 -3.89 -23.16 -2.40
N GLN A 117 -4.58 -23.61 -1.33
CA GLN A 117 -5.22 -24.93 -1.32
C GLN A 117 -6.44 -24.99 -2.24
N ALA A 118 -7.23 -23.91 -2.30
CA ALA A 118 -8.41 -23.83 -3.14
C ALA A 118 -8.07 -23.59 -4.62
N TYR A 119 -6.99 -22.86 -4.90
CA TYR A 119 -6.57 -22.45 -6.24
C TYR A 119 -5.09 -22.75 -6.51
N PRO A 120 -4.68 -24.03 -6.56
CA PRO A 120 -3.27 -24.41 -6.66
C PRO A 120 -2.61 -24.03 -7.99
N ALA A 121 -3.39 -23.72 -9.02
CA ALA A 121 -2.89 -23.28 -10.33
C ALA A 121 -2.89 -21.74 -10.50
N VAL A 122 -3.18 -21.00 -9.42
CA VAL A 122 -3.09 -19.51 -9.41
C VAL A 122 -1.76 -19.11 -8.76
N SER A 123 -0.95 -18.35 -9.49
CA SER A 123 0.26 -17.75 -8.97
C SER A 123 -0.08 -16.53 -8.11
N LEU A 124 0.40 -16.50 -6.87
CA LEU A 124 0.20 -15.36 -5.97
C LEU A 124 1.46 -14.51 -5.90
N HIS A 125 1.31 -13.21 -6.14
CA HIS A 125 2.36 -12.21 -6.01
C HIS A 125 2.00 -11.22 -4.91
N MET A 126 2.90 -11.04 -3.94
CA MET A 126 2.71 -10.10 -2.83
C MET A 126 3.76 -8.99 -2.88
N ASN A 127 3.30 -7.77 -3.01
CA ASN A 127 4.12 -6.57 -2.93
C ASN A 127 3.98 -5.96 -1.54
N GLN A 128 5.09 -5.62 -0.90
CA GLN A 128 5.07 -4.91 0.38
C GLN A 128 5.56 -3.48 0.21
N GLY A 129 4.96 -2.56 0.94
CA GLY A 129 5.33 -1.15 0.89
C GLY A 129 4.63 -0.31 1.95
N THR A 130 4.87 1.00 1.88
CA THR A 130 4.15 1.98 2.70
C THR A 130 2.68 2.01 2.30
N PRO A 131 1.76 2.45 3.18
CA PRO A 131 0.35 2.61 2.82
C PRO A 131 0.14 3.42 1.53
N MET A 132 0.94 4.49 1.33
CA MET A 132 0.89 5.31 0.12
C MET A 132 1.32 4.51 -1.12
N GLN A 133 2.48 3.86 -1.07
CA GLN A 133 3.00 3.08 -2.20
C GLN A 133 2.06 1.96 -2.63
N ILE A 134 1.49 1.20 -1.68
CA ILE A 134 0.57 0.12 -2.02
C ILE A 134 -0.77 0.64 -2.58
N SER A 135 -1.24 1.80 -2.11
CA SER A 135 -2.43 2.46 -2.63
C SER A 135 -2.21 2.95 -4.07
N GLU A 136 -1.03 3.51 -4.35
CA GLU A 136 -0.61 3.90 -5.70
C GLU A 136 -0.57 2.69 -6.65
N LEU A 137 0.01 1.55 -6.20
CA LEU A 137 0.03 0.34 -7.01
C LEU A 137 -1.39 -0.12 -7.40
N ALA A 138 -2.34 -0.06 -6.49
CA ALA A 138 -3.75 -0.39 -6.77
C ALA A 138 -4.39 0.64 -7.71
N ALA A 139 -4.19 1.93 -7.46
CA ALA A 139 -4.70 3.02 -8.29
C ALA A 139 -4.15 2.96 -9.73
N GLN A 140 -2.91 2.52 -9.90
CA GLN A 140 -2.24 2.33 -11.19
C GLN A 140 -2.52 0.96 -11.85
N ARG A 141 -3.36 0.10 -11.24
CA ARG A 141 -3.65 -1.27 -11.72
C ARG A 141 -2.41 -2.18 -11.81
N ARG A 142 -1.37 -1.89 -11.05
CA ARG A 142 -0.15 -2.72 -10.98
C ARG A 142 -0.33 -3.93 -10.08
N VAL A 143 -1.36 -3.89 -9.24
CA VAL A 143 -1.85 -5.01 -8.43
C VAL A 143 -3.36 -5.12 -8.56
N ASP A 144 -3.92 -6.29 -8.25
CA ASP A 144 -5.35 -6.52 -8.30
C ASP A 144 -6.06 -5.77 -7.17
N PHE A 145 -5.46 -5.79 -5.97
CA PHE A 145 -5.93 -4.98 -4.84
C PHE A 145 -4.82 -4.70 -3.81
N ALA A 146 -5.04 -3.64 -3.03
CA ALA A 146 -4.23 -3.29 -1.87
C ALA A 146 -4.96 -3.59 -0.58
N ILE A 147 -4.23 -3.94 0.48
CA ILE A 147 -4.75 -4.15 1.83
C ILE A 147 -4.02 -3.21 2.78
N ALA A 148 -4.73 -2.23 3.30
CA ALA A 148 -4.18 -1.21 4.18
C ALA A 148 -5.22 -0.68 5.18
N THR A 149 -4.75 0.00 6.19
CA THR A 149 -5.59 0.77 7.13
C THR A 149 -5.70 2.22 6.68
N GLU A 150 -4.64 2.79 6.12
CA GLU A 150 -4.54 4.21 5.74
C GLU A 150 -4.22 4.36 4.26
N ALA A 151 -4.30 5.61 3.79
CA ALA A 151 -3.93 6.12 2.48
C ALA A 151 -4.80 5.67 1.30
N LEU A 152 -5.61 4.62 1.41
CA LEU A 152 -6.54 4.22 0.34
C LEU A 152 -7.54 5.34 0.02
N GLU A 153 -7.96 6.09 1.03
CA GLU A 153 -8.92 7.20 0.93
C GLU A 153 -8.40 8.39 0.11
N LEU A 154 -7.10 8.47 -0.10
CA LEU A 154 -6.48 9.54 -0.89
C LEU A 154 -6.64 9.33 -2.41
N PHE A 155 -7.22 8.19 -2.81
CA PHE A 155 -7.39 7.81 -4.20
C PHE A 155 -8.88 7.60 -4.54
N ASP A 156 -9.52 8.60 -5.13
CA ASP A 156 -10.96 8.59 -5.47
C ASP A 156 -11.36 7.46 -6.43
N ASP A 157 -10.40 6.98 -7.20
CA ASP A 157 -10.59 5.88 -8.15
C ASP A 157 -10.62 4.49 -7.49
N LEU A 158 -10.33 4.38 -6.20
CA LEU A 158 -10.38 3.11 -5.49
C LEU A 158 -11.79 2.84 -4.93
N VAL A 159 -12.23 1.61 -5.08
CA VAL A 159 -13.34 1.05 -4.31
C VAL A 159 -12.74 0.43 -3.05
N MET A 160 -13.27 0.79 -1.90
CA MET A 160 -12.77 0.33 -0.60
C MET A 160 -13.80 -0.55 0.09
N LEU A 161 -13.38 -1.74 0.52
CA LEU A 161 -14.18 -2.68 1.29
C LEU A 161 -13.57 -2.82 2.69
N PRO A 162 -14.29 -2.48 3.77
CA PRO A 162 -13.83 -2.74 5.12
C PRO A 162 -13.80 -4.25 5.38
N VAL A 163 -12.72 -4.74 6.00
CA VAL A 163 -12.52 -6.18 6.23
C VAL A 163 -12.62 -6.52 7.71
N PHE A 164 -11.82 -5.86 8.55
CA PHE A 164 -11.85 -6.07 9.99
C PHE A 164 -11.39 -4.83 10.76
N ARG A 165 -11.76 -4.80 12.05
CA ARG A 165 -11.34 -3.79 13.01
C ARG A 165 -10.24 -4.36 13.89
N TRP A 166 -9.36 -3.51 14.34
CA TRP A 166 -8.30 -3.84 15.28
C TRP A 166 -7.95 -2.61 16.12
N ASN A 167 -7.31 -2.85 17.25
CA ASN A 167 -6.85 -1.80 18.15
C ASN A 167 -5.37 -2.00 18.51
N ARG A 168 -4.88 -1.31 19.51
CA ARG A 168 -3.47 -1.29 19.92
C ARG A 168 -3.23 -2.05 21.20
N SER A 169 -2.01 -2.54 21.35
CA SER A 169 -1.47 -3.04 22.60
C SER A 169 -0.19 -2.29 22.97
N ILE A 170 0.01 -2.12 24.27
CA ILE A 170 1.27 -1.64 24.79
C ILE A 170 2.15 -2.85 25.09
N ILE A 171 3.33 -2.87 24.49
CA ILE A 171 4.30 -3.96 24.66
C ILE A 171 5.36 -3.52 25.62
N VAL A 172 5.59 -4.35 26.63
CA VAL A 172 6.58 -4.11 27.68
C VAL A 172 7.40 -5.39 27.94
N PRO A 173 8.62 -5.28 28.48
CA PRO A 173 9.33 -6.44 29.00
C PRO A 173 8.56 -7.10 30.15
N GLU A 174 8.79 -8.40 30.40
CA GLU A 174 8.25 -9.09 31.57
C GLU A 174 8.71 -8.38 32.83
N GLY A 175 7.81 -8.25 33.83
CA GLY A 175 8.09 -7.54 35.10
C GLY A 175 8.07 -6.01 35.00
N HIS A 176 7.65 -5.43 33.88
CA HIS A 176 7.56 -3.97 33.74
C HIS A 176 6.46 -3.39 34.64
N PRO A 177 6.67 -2.25 35.36
CA PRO A 177 5.69 -1.69 36.33
C PRO A 177 4.31 -1.36 35.76
N LEU A 178 4.18 -1.18 34.43
CA LEU A 178 2.86 -0.97 33.80
C LEU A 178 1.96 -2.21 33.84
N LEU A 179 2.49 -3.39 34.14
CA LEU A 179 1.69 -4.62 34.27
C LEU A 179 0.84 -4.66 35.55
N ASP A 180 1.26 -3.94 36.58
CA ASP A 180 0.68 -4.00 37.92
C ASP A 180 -0.22 -2.79 38.25
N ARG A 181 -0.52 -1.95 37.25
CA ARG A 181 -1.35 -0.73 37.43
C ARG A 181 -2.29 -0.50 36.25
N PRO A 182 -3.38 0.25 36.46
CA PRO A 182 -4.25 0.65 35.36
C PRO A 182 -3.49 1.37 34.26
N LEU A 183 -3.74 0.99 33.01
CA LEU A 183 -3.15 1.65 31.85
C LEU A 183 -3.93 2.93 31.52
N THR A 184 -3.23 4.07 31.50
CA THR A 184 -3.78 5.38 31.09
C THR A 184 -2.85 6.05 30.10
N LEU A 185 -3.33 7.06 29.37
CA LEU A 185 -2.52 7.82 28.42
C LEU A 185 -1.37 8.55 29.13
N GLU A 186 -1.59 9.07 30.36
CA GLU A 186 -0.54 9.70 31.18
C GLU A 186 0.55 8.68 31.56
N ALA A 187 0.13 7.48 31.98
CA ALA A 187 1.06 6.43 32.32
C ALA A 187 1.93 5.99 31.14
N ILE A 188 1.37 5.98 29.94
CA ILE A 188 2.10 5.70 28.69
C ILE A 188 3.00 6.87 28.32
N ALA A 189 2.50 8.12 28.36
CA ALA A 189 3.26 9.32 28.00
C ALA A 189 4.47 9.58 28.92
N SER A 190 4.42 9.06 30.15
CA SER A 190 5.55 9.15 31.11
C SER A 190 6.73 8.20 30.80
N GLN A 191 6.59 7.31 29.81
CA GLN A 191 7.61 6.33 29.42
C GLN A 191 8.27 6.75 28.09
N PRO A 192 9.52 6.34 27.84
CA PRO A 192 10.08 6.34 26.49
C PRO A 192 9.26 5.40 25.60
N ILE A 193 8.83 5.89 24.43
CA ILE A 193 7.94 5.16 23.53
C ILE A 193 8.66 4.78 22.24
N VAL A 194 8.49 3.52 21.84
CA VAL A 194 8.88 2.96 20.55
C VAL A 194 7.58 2.66 19.77
N THR A 195 7.41 3.22 18.57
CA THR A 195 6.16 3.02 17.81
C THR A 195 6.37 3.15 16.31
N TYR A 196 5.28 3.11 15.55
CA TYR A 196 5.35 3.27 14.09
C TYR A 196 5.74 4.68 13.67
N VAL A 197 6.36 4.81 12.49
CA VAL A 197 6.55 6.11 11.83
C VAL A 197 5.20 6.72 11.45
N PHE A 198 5.16 8.04 11.24
CA PHE A 198 3.94 8.73 10.82
C PHE A 198 3.44 8.19 9.48
N GLY A 199 2.11 8.07 9.32
CA GLY A 199 1.47 7.49 8.13
C GLY A 199 1.44 5.97 8.08
N PHE A 200 1.81 5.29 9.18
CA PHE A 200 1.74 3.82 9.29
C PHE A 200 0.88 3.40 10.49
N THR A 201 0.09 2.37 10.25
CA THR A 201 -0.59 1.58 11.29
C THR A 201 -1.31 2.44 12.33
N GLY A 202 -2.09 3.45 11.85
CA GLY A 202 -2.91 4.33 12.69
C GLY A 202 -2.11 5.32 13.54
N ARG A 203 -0.88 5.67 13.17
CA ARG A 203 -0.04 6.59 13.94
C ARG A 203 -0.70 7.95 14.16
N SER A 204 -1.41 8.51 13.19
CA SER A 204 -2.14 9.76 13.33
C SER A 204 -3.17 9.73 14.45
N GLN A 205 -3.97 8.65 14.52
CA GLN A 205 -4.98 8.46 15.57
C GLN A 205 -4.35 8.31 16.97
N LEU A 206 -3.15 7.73 17.04
CA LEU A 206 -2.38 7.65 18.28
C LEU A 206 -1.98 9.06 18.74
N ASP A 207 -1.42 9.86 17.85
CA ASP A 207 -1.00 11.24 18.17
C ASP A 207 -2.20 12.11 18.56
N GLU A 208 -3.35 11.94 17.89
CA GLU A 208 -4.62 12.62 18.23
C GLU A 208 -5.12 12.25 19.64
N ALA A 209 -5.04 10.97 20.03
CA ALA A 209 -5.46 10.54 21.36
C ALA A 209 -4.66 11.22 22.49
N PHE A 210 -3.35 11.35 22.34
CA PHE A 210 -2.50 12.08 23.29
C PHE A 210 -2.79 13.58 23.25
N ALA A 211 -2.88 14.16 22.06
CA ALA A 211 -3.15 15.60 21.91
C ALA A 211 -4.51 16.01 22.49
N GLY A 212 -5.54 15.15 22.36
CA GLY A 212 -6.87 15.38 22.94
C GLY A 212 -6.88 15.47 24.46
N GLN A 213 -5.88 14.95 25.14
CA GLN A 213 -5.67 15.08 26.59
C GLN A 213 -4.55 16.07 26.95
N GLY A 214 -4.02 16.84 25.98
CA GLY A 214 -2.94 17.79 26.21
C GLY A 214 -1.60 17.13 26.55
N LEU A 215 -1.45 15.82 26.24
CA LEU A 215 -0.25 15.05 26.53
C LEU A 215 0.72 15.09 25.33
N LYS A 216 2.01 15.06 25.64
CA LYS A 216 3.08 14.95 24.64
C LYS A 216 3.84 13.64 24.89
N PRO A 217 3.59 12.58 24.11
CA PRO A 217 4.30 11.32 24.27
C PRO A 217 5.79 11.49 23.93
N HIS A 218 6.66 10.90 24.75
CA HIS A 218 8.12 10.91 24.53
C HIS A 218 8.49 9.76 23.59
N VAL A 219 8.32 9.96 22.28
CA VAL A 219 8.70 8.98 21.26
C VAL A 219 10.20 9.06 21.03
N VAL A 220 10.94 8.01 21.43
CA VAL A 220 12.40 7.91 21.34
C VAL A 220 12.85 7.14 20.10
N PHE A 221 11.99 6.29 19.53
CA PHE A 221 12.32 5.49 18.35
C PHE A 221 11.07 5.20 17.53
N THR A 222 11.21 5.22 16.20
CA THR A 222 10.13 4.85 15.29
C THR A 222 10.59 3.84 14.25
N ALA A 223 9.70 2.89 13.88
CA ALA A 223 9.96 1.87 12.87
C ALA A 223 8.73 1.68 11.95
N VAL A 224 8.92 1.03 10.82
CA VAL A 224 7.85 0.74 9.85
C VAL A 224 7.08 -0.53 10.19
N ASP A 225 7.62 -1.39 11.05
CA ASP A 225 7.02 -2.69 11.40
C ASP A 225 7.12 -3.02 12.89
N ALA A 226 6.23 -3.92 13.34
CA ALA A 226 6.13 -4.34 14.72
C ALA A 226 7.31 -5.19 15.19
N ASP A 227 7.95 -5.96 14.32
CA ASP A 227 9.06 -6.85 14.71
C ASP A 227 10.27 -6.03 15.15
N VAL A 228 10.55 -4.94 14.43
CA VAL A 228 11.60 -3.98 14.84
C VAL A 228 11.21 -3.31 16.15
N ILE A 229 9.98 -2.82 16.30
CA ILE A 229 9.51 -2.21 17.56
C ILE A 229 9.71 -3.18 18.74
N LYS A 230 9.22 -4.42 18.61
CA LYS A 230 9.36 -5.46 19.65
C LYS A 230 10.82 -5.74 20.00
N THR A 231 11.70 -5.74 18.99
CA THR A 231 13.15 -5.93 19.21
C THR A 231 13.73 -4.84 20.11
N TYR A 232 13.42 -3.56 19.84
CA TYR A 232 13.93 -2.45 20.64
C TYR A 232 13.28 -2.36 22.03
N VAL A 233 12.04 -2.83 22.18
CA VAL A 233 11.43 -3.00 23.50
C VAL A 233 12.17 -4.05 24.33
N ARG A 234 12.55 -5.19 23.75
CA ARG A 234 13.39 -6.22 24.42
C ARG A 234 14.74 -5.68 24.88
N LEU A 235 15.31 -4.74 24.14
CA LEU A 235 16.56 -4.06 24.47
C LEU A 235 16.41 -2.96 25.53
N GLY A 236 15.18 -2.72 26.02
CA GLY A 236 14.93 -1.72 27.06
C GLY A 236 14.97 -0.27 26.58
N VAL A 237 14.85 -0.01 25.28
CA VAL A 237 14.82 1.37 24.70
C VAL A 237 13.58 2.14 25.14
N GLY A 238 12.47 1.43 25.36
CA GLY A 238 11.20 1.99 25.80
C GLY A 238 10.07 0.98 25.75
N ILE A 239 8.84 1.43 26.00
CA ILE A 239 7.64 0.62 25.79
C ILE A 239 7.21 0.68 24.32
N GLY A 240 6.63 -0.40 23.81
CA GLY A 240 6.13 -0.47 22.43
C GLY A 240 4.66 -0.12 22.33
N ILE A 241 4.25 0.63 21.30
CA ILE A 241 2.84 0.76 20.91
C ILE A 241 2.69 0.15 19.53
N ILE A 242 2.00 -1.00 19.45
CA ILE A 242 1.81 -1.75 18.20
C ILE A 242 0.34 -2.12 17.96
N ALA A 243 0.00 -2.55 16.74
CA ALA A 243 -1.27 -3.18 16.46
C ALA A 243 -1.40 -4.47 17.30
N SER A 244 -2.53 -4.68 17.96
CA SER A 244 -2.75 -5.82 18.87
C SER A 244 -2.55 -7.17 18.18
N LEU A 245 -2.89 -7.27 16.88
CA LEU A 245 -2.71 -8.45 16.06
C LEU A 245 -1.23 -8.81 15.78
N ALA A 246 -0.30 -7.90 16.06
CA ALA A 246 1.13 -8.10 15.84
C ALA A 246 1.88 -8.66 17.06
N PHE A 247 1.16 -9.08 18.10
CA PHE A 247 1.72 -9.74 19.27
C PHE A 247 1.24 -11.19 19.35
N ASP A 248 2.17 -12.11 19.44
CA ASP A 248 1.93 -13.53 19.72
C ASP A 248 2.73 -13.97 20.94
N PRO A 249 2.08 -14.36 22.07
CA PRO A 249 2.78 -14.79 23.28
C PRO A 249 3.73 -15.97 23.06
N ALA A 250 3.48 -16.82 22.05
CA ALA A 250 4.32 -17.97 21.74
C ALA A 250 5.62 -17.57 21.05
N GLU A 251 5.58 -16.56 20.17
CA GLU A 251 6.74 -16.05 19.44
C GLU A 251 7.47 -14.92 20.22
N ASP A 252 6.71 -14.08 20.93
CA ASP A 252 7.21 -12.86 21.59
C ASP A 252 7.64 -13.08 23.05
N ARG A 253 8.39 -14.15 23.31
CA ARG A 253 8.91 -14.48 24.64
C ARG A 253 9.70 -13.32 25.24
N GLY A 254 9.54 -13.13 26.57
CA GLY A 254 10.17 -12.04 27.31
C GLY A 254 9.45 -10.70 27.18
N LEU A 255 8.37 -10.65 26.38
CA LEU A 255 7.49 -9.50 26.28
C LEU A 255 6.09 -9.83 26.81
N ARG A 256 5.37 -8.78 27.22
CA ARG A 256 3.94 -8.82 27.59
C ARG A 256 3.20 -7.73 26.81
N ALA A 257 2.00 -8.06 26.39
CA ALA A 257 1.08 -7.09 25.78
C ALA A 257 0.00 -6.69 26.80
N ILE A 258 -0.23 -5.39 26.94
CA ILE A 258 -1.32 -4.82 27.74
C ILE A 258 -2.33 -4.29 26.73
N ASP A 259 -3.59 -4.70 26.84
CA ASP A 259 -4.66 -4.19 26.00
C ASP A 259 -4.87 -2.68 26.23
N ALA A 260 -4.82 -1.93 25.14
CA ALA A 260 -5.02 -0.48 25.14
C ALA A 260 -6.26 -0.04 24.35
N SER A 261 -7.19 -0.97 24.08
CA SER A 261 -8.39 -0.71 23.27
C SER A 261 -9.29 0.37 23.87
N HIS A 262 -9.30 0.53 25.19
CA HIS A 262 -10.06 1.56 25.89
C HIS A 262 -9.46 2.98 25.77
N LEU A 263 -8.23 3.11 25.28
CA LEU A 263 -7.51 4.38 25.16
C LEU A 263 -7.48 4.91 23.73
N PHE A 264 -7.66 4.05 22.73
CA PHE A 264 -7.53 4.41 21.32
C PHE A 264 -8.75 3.99 20.52
N SER A 265 -9.09 4.77 19.52
CA SER A 265 -10.13 4.41 18.55
C SER A 265 -9.73 3.18 17.75
N ASP A 266 -10.72 2.38 17.34
CA ASP A 266 -10.51 1.27 16.43
C ASP A 266 -9.97 1.75 15.08
N SER A 267 -9.04 1.00 14.56
CA SER A 267 -8.58 1.11 13.19
C SER A 267 -9.29 0.08 12.31
N VAL A 268 -9.54 0.43 11.05
CA VAL A 268 -10.23 -0.45 10.10
C VAL A 268 -9.29 -0.79 8.95
N THR A 269 -8.98 -2.06 8.81
CA THR A 269 -8.28 -2.54 7.60
C THR A 269 -9.26 -2.68 6.46
N LYS A 270 -8.88 -2.18 5.29
CA LYS A 270 -9.69 -2.17 4.07
C LYS A 270 -8.94 -2.88 2.93
N ILE A 271 -9.71 -3.44 2.00
CA ILE A 271 -9.22 -3.85 0.69
C ILE A 271 -9.60 -2.75 -0.29
N GLY A 272 -8.61 -2.23 -1.03
CA GLY A 272 -8.81 -1.24 -2.07
C GLY A 272 -8.44 -1.80 -3.45
N PHE A 273 -9.32 -1.61 -4.43
CA PHE A 273 -9.05 -1.95 -5.83
C PHE A 273 -9.61 -0.88 -6.75
N ARG A 274 -8.99 -0.73 -7.91
CA ARG A 274 -9.38 0.32 -8.84
C ARG A 274 -10.80 0.07 -9.39
N ARG A 275 -11.60 1.12 -9.41
CA ARG A 275 -12.95 1.11 -9.98
C ARG A 275 -12.91 0.65 -11.44
N GLY A 276 -13.85 -0.22 -11.82
CA GLY A 276 -13.92 -0.82 -13.15
C GLY A 276 -12.85 -1.89 -13.42
N THR A 277 -12.16 -2.40 -12.40
CA THR A 277 -11.34 -3.61 -12.53
C THR A 277 -12.24 -4.83 -12.49
N MET A 278 -12.09 -5.73 -13.46
CA MET A 278 -12.68 -7.05 -13.39
C MET A 278 -11.96 -7.89 -12.34
N LEU A 279 -12.66 -8.27 -11.32
CA LEU A 279 -12.17 -9.23 -10.32
C LEU A 279 -12.44 -10.65 -10.85
N ARG A 280 -11.47 -11.55 -10.66
CA ARG A 280 -11.57 -12.96 -11.03
C ARG A 280 -12.41 -13.72 -9.99
N SER A 281 -12.88 -14.90 -10.35
CA SER A 281 -13.73 -15.74 -9.49
C SER A 281 -13.00 -16.39 -8.31
N TYR A 282 -11.66 -16.31 -8.29
CA TYR A 282 -10.85 -16.74 -7.15
C TYR A 282 -10.48 -15.66 -6.19
#